data_8a0d5b2634008ec9d9dc03983a34d182
#
_entry.id   8a0d5b2634008ec9d9dc03983a34d182
#
_cell.length_a   1.000
_cell.length_b   1.000
_cell.length_c   1.000
_cell.angle_alpha   90.00
_cell.angle_beta   90.00
_cell.angle_gamma   90.00
#
_symmetry.space_group_name_H-M   'P 1'
#
loop_
_entity.id
_entity.type
_entity.pdbx_description
1 polymer ?
#
loop_
_entity_poly.entity_id
_entity_poly.type
_entity_poly.pdbx_seq_one_letter_code
_entity_poly.pdbx_strand_id
1 'polypeptide(L)'
;MKTKLTEILKIEHPIMLAGMGGVSYSQLTAAVSNAGGYGCLGASTMSSAQLASEIAATKALTNLPFGVDLLTAFPDTLVSNVELLIEGGATTFVAGLGVPNHVVDLCHRHHVLVISMCGKVEHAKRALDAGCDVVVAQGTEAGGHTGTVATLPLVPLIVDAVNGAIPVVAAGGIFDGRGLAAALALGADGVWIGTRFIATPEARAVPGFKDGILESREDGTVVSRAFSGKTMRVLRNDTTDRYDADPSLLKKFPEQLRVSLSEGTFHLGGDENTAGVDPRREGYPAGQAVGAISSLEPAGDIVRAMVVQAEQIIANLAS
;
A
#
# COMPACT_ATOMS: atom_id res chain seq x y z
N MET A 1 -13.25 -4.50 -16.26
CA MET A 1 -13.68 -3.07 -16.10
C MET A 1 -12.59 -2.17 -16.69
N LYS A 2 -12.91 -1.33 -17.71
CA LYS A 2 -11.94 -0.40 -18.34
C LYS A 2 -11.98 0.97 -17.67
N THR A 3 -10.83 1.49 -17.28
CA THR A 3 -10.63 2.84 -16.72
C THR A 3 -9.31 3.42 -17.26
N LYS A 4 -9.06 4.72 -17.06
CA LYS A 4 -7.76 5.33 -17.43
C LYS A 4 -6.58 4.61 -16.76
N LEU A 5 -6.76 4.13 -15.51
CA LEU A 5 -5.73 3.37 -14.80
C LEU A 5 -5.41 2.05 -15.51
N THR A 6 -6.42 1.28 -15.95
CA THR A 6 -6.19 0.01 -16.62
C THR A 6 -5.51 0.18 -17.98
N GLU A 7 -5.77 1.29 -18.65
CA GLU A 7 -5.14 1.62 -19.94
C GLU A 7 -3.66 1.99 -19.77
N ILE A 8 -3.34 2.87 -18.81
CA ILE A 8 -1.95 3.32 -18.61
C ILE A 8 -1.05 2.22 -18.02
N LEU A 9 -1.58 1.40 -17.08
CA LEU A 9 -0.84 0.29 -16.46
C LEU A 9 -0.87 -1.00 -17.29
N LYS A 10 -1.70 -1.07 -18.36
CA LYS A 10 -1.91 -2.26 -19.21
C LYS A 10 -2.36 -3.49 -18.40
N ILE A 11 -3.32 -3.29 -17.52
CA ILE A 11 -3.92 -4.33 -16.68
C ILE A 11 -5.39 -4.55 -17.02
N GLU A 12 -5.95 -5.69 -16.61
CA GLU A 12 -7.33 -6.07 -16.91
C GLU A 12 -8.33 -5.44 -15.93
N HIS A 13 -7.93 -5.36 -14.66
CA HIS A 13 -8.80 -4.93 -13.57
C HIS A 13 -8.22 -3.73 -12.80
N PRO A 14 -9.02 -2.73 -12.40
CA PRO A 14 -8.54 -1.52 -11.75
C PRO A 14 -8.25 -1.76 -10.24
N ILE A 15 -7.50 -2.82 -9.94
CA ILE A 15 -7.13 -3.25 -8.59
C ILE A 15 -5.60 -3.31 -8.49
N MET A 16 -5.05 -2.55 -7.56
CA MET A 16 -3.62 -2.52 -7.29
C MET A 16 -3.31 -3.08 -5.90
N LEU A 17 -2.27 -3.90 -5.81
CA LEU A 17 -1.67 -4.29 -4.54
C LEU A 17 -0.87 -3.13 -3.97
N ALA A 18 -1.08 -2.81 -2.69
CA ALA A 18 -0.24 -1.87 -1.98
C ALA A 18 1.19 -2.39 -1.82
N GLY A 19 2.17 -1.53 -2.07
CA GLY A 19 3.56 -1.81 -1.74
C GLY A 19 3.77 -1.77 -0.23
N MET A 20 3.78 -2.93 0.42
CA MET A 20 3.88 -3.06 1.87
C MET A 20 5.22 -3.66 2.27
N GLY A 21 6.07 -2.86 2.93
CA GLY A 21 7.36 -3.34 3.43
C GLY A 21 7.20 -4.51 4.40
N GLY A 22 7.96 -5.58 4.18
CA GLY A 22 7.86 -6.81 4.96
C GLY A 22 6.71 -7.75 4.56
N VAL A 23 5.86 -7.37 3.60
CA VAL A 23 4.64 -8.12 3.24
C VAL A 23 4.54 -8.44 1.75
N SER A 24 4.53 -7.41 0.88
CA SER A 24 4.36 -7.61 -0.56
C SER A 24 5.68 -7.89 -1.25
N TYR A 25 6.00 -9.18 -1.33
CA TYR A 25 7.15 -9.77 -1.98
C TYR A 25 6.73 -10.41 -3.31
N SER A 26 7.66 -11.06 -4.00
CA SER A 26 7.48 -11.60 -5.35
C SER A 26 6.26 -12.50 -5.51
N GLN A 27 5.98 -13.37 -4.55
CA GLN A 27 4.84 -14.30 -4.61
C GLN A 27 3.50 -13.55 -4.63
N LEU A 28 3.28 -12.63 -3.69
CA LEU A 28 2.05 -11.84 -3.62
C LEU A 28 1.93 -10.89 -4.82
N THR A 29 3.01 -10.22 -5.18
CA THR A 29 3.07 -9.32 -6.34
C THR A 29 2.67 -10.04 -7.62
N ALA A 30 3.28 -11.20 -7.91
CA ALA A 30 2.97 -12.00 -9.08
C ALA A 30 1.54 -12.57 -9.05
N ALA A 31 1.05 -13.01 -7.89
CA ALA A 31 -0.31 -13.54 -7.77
C ALA A 31 -1.38 -12.51 -8.14
N VAL A 32 -1.22 -11.24 -7.69
CA VAL A 32 -2.13 -10.15 -8.05
C VAL A 32 -2.01 -9.79 -9.54
N SER A 33 -0.80 -9.68 -10.09
CA SER A 33 -0.61 -9.42 -11.52
C SER A 33 -1.21 -10.52 -12.38
N ASN A 34 -0.98 -11.80 -12.05
CA ASN A 34 -1.51 -12.95 -12.79
C ASN A 34 -3.05 -13.06 -12.75
N ALA A 35 -3.67 -12.41 -11.76
CA ALA A 35 -5.13 -12.31 -11.67
C ALA A 35 -5.72 -11.10 -12.43
N GLY A 36 -4.90 -10.39 -13.21
CA GLY A 36 -5.32 -9.23 -14.00
C GLY A 36 -5.32 -7.90 -13.24
N GLY A 37 -4.91 -7.89 -11.97
CA GLY A 37 -4.64 -6.67 -11.20
C GLY A 37 -3.24 -6.13 -11.45
N TYR A 38 -2.78 -5.21 -10.61
CA TYR A 38 -1.44 -4.65 -10.63
C TYR A 38 -0.68 -5.01 -9.36
N GLY A 39 0.28 -5.91 -9.43
CA GLY A 39 1.17 -6.26 -8.33
C GLY A 39 2.18 -5.16 -8.03
N CYS A 40 2.54 -4.98 -6.76
CA CYS A 40 3.55 -4.02 -6.35
C CYS A 40 4.42 -4.57 -5.23
N LEU A 41 5.74 -4.58 -5.42
CA LEU A 41 6.73 -4.93 -4.39
C LEU A 41 6.83 -3.81 -3.36
N GLY A 42 6.79 -4.16 -2.08
CA GLY A 42 7.01 -3.24 -0.96
C GLY A 42 8.48 -3.21 -0.53
N ALA A 43 9.29 -2.39 -1.16
CA ALA A 43 10.74 -2.43 -1.00
C ALA A 43 11.29 -1.55 0.12
N SER A 44 10.44 -0.92 0.92
CA SER A 44 10.84 0.01 1.98
C SER A 44 11.74 -0.60 3.08
N THR A 45 11.76 -1.92 3.21
CA THR A 45 12.56 -2.66 4.19
C THR A 45 13.64 -3.53 3.55
N MET A 46 13.77 -3.49 2.22
CA MET A 46 14.72 -4.31 1.47
C MET A 46 16.08 -3.60 1.31
N SER A 47 17.15 -4.36 1.40
CA SER A 47 18.44 -3.93 0.85
C SER A 47 18.39 -3.91 -0.68
N SER A 48 19.29 -3.19 -1.33
CA SER A 48 19.39 -3.17 -2.80
C SER A 48 19.58 -4.57 -3.40
N ALA A 49 20.35 -5.44 -2.74
CA ALA A 49 20.55 -6.83 -3.17
C ALA A 49 19.25 -7.65 -3.05
N GLN A 50 18.49 -7.47 -1.98
CA GLN A 50 17.19 -8.12 -1.80
C GLN A 50 16.17 -7.60 -2.81
N LEU A 51 16.14 -6.29 -3.07
CA LEU A 51 15.28 -5.70 -4.09
C LEU A 51 15.55 -6.32 -5.48
N ALA A 52 16.81 -6.40 -5.90
CA ALA A 52 17.17 -7.01 -7.17
C ALA A 52 16.73 -8.49 -7.25
N SER A 53 16.90 -9.24 -6.15
CA SER A 53 16.45 -10.64 -6.05
C SER A 53 14.92 -10.76 -6.16
N GLU A 54 14.16 -9.92 -5.47
CA GLU A 54 12.69 -9.97 -5.49
C GLU A 54 12.11 -9.53 -6.85
N ILE A 55 12.74 -8.57 -7.52
CA ILE A 55 12.38 -8.19 -8.90
C ILE A 55 12.60 -9.39 -9.85
N ALA A 56 13.75 -10.04 -9.77
CA ALA A 56 14.05 -11.22 -10.60
C ALA A 56 13.09 -12.37 -10.29
N ALA A 57 12.78 -12.62 -9.03
CA ALA A 57 11.80 -13.64 -8.62
C ALA A 57 10.38 -13.31 -9.12
N THR A 58 9.96 -12.03 -9.06
CA THR A 58 8.67 -11.60 -9.62
C THR A 58 8.59 -11.88 -11.12
N LYS A 59 9.64 -11.53 -11.88
CA LYS A 59 9.70 -11.81 -13.33
C LYS A 59 9.69 -13.30 -13.66
N ALA A 60 10.21 -14.15 -12.79
CA ALA A 60 10.14 -15.61 -12.96
C ALA A 60 8.72 -16.15 -12.74
N LEU A 61 7.88 -15.46 -11.95
CA LEU A 61 6.51 -15.87 -11.60
C LEU A 61 5.43 -15.23 -12.49
N THR A 62 5.74 -14.11 -13.19
CA THR A 62 4.78 -13.42 -14.05
C THR A 62 5.45 -12.71 -15.21
N ASN A 63 4.77 -12.68 -16.37
CA ASN A 63 5.12 -11.84 -17.52
C ASN A 63 4.27 -10.56 -17.58
N LEU A 64 3.38 -10.35 -16.60
CA LEU A 64 2.50 -9.19 -16.53
C LEU A 64 3.15 -8.01 -15.81
N PRO A 65 2.66 -6.77 -16.02
CA PRO A 65 3.21 -5.59 -15.38
C PRO A 65 3.17 -5.64 -13.86
N PHE A 66 4.20 -5.09 -13.22
CA PHE A 66 4.28 -4.89 -11.78
C PHE A 66 5.10 -3.65 -11.43
N GLY A 67 4.93 -3.14 -10.22
CA GLY A 67 5.62 -1.96 -9.69
C GLY A 67 6.50 -2.23 -8.50
N VAL A 68 7.23 -1.19 -8.09
CA VAL A 68 8.05 -1.19 -6.88
C VAL A 68 7.76 0.08 -6.08
N ASP A 69 7.41 -0.10 -4.79
CA ASP A 69 7.21 0.98 -3.83
C ASP A 69 8.48 1.18 -3.00
N LEU A 70 9.04 2.39 -3.07
CA LEU A 70 10.25 2.80 -2.36
C LEU A 70 9.96 4.01 -1.45
N LEU A 71 10.59 4.03 -0.28
CA LEU A 71 10.59 5.23 0.56
C LEU A 71 11.57 6.27 0.01
N THR A 72 11.04 7.43 -0.36
CA THR A 72 11.85 8.58 -0.82
C THR A 72 12.59 9.30 0.31
N ALA A 73 12.38 8.88 1.56
CA ALA A 73 13.06 9.44 2.74
C ALA A 73 14.55 9.07 2.86
N PHE A 74 15.04 8.16 2.01
CA PHE A 74 16.45 7.73 1.99
C PHE A 74 17.11 8.13 0.67
N PRO A 75 17.48 9.41 0.49
CA PRO A 75 17.97 9.94 -0.79
C PRO A 75 19.25 9.27 -1.28
N ASP A 76 20.11 8.80 -0.37
CA ASP A 76 21.41 8.21 -0.72
C ASP A 76 21.30 6.90 -1.52
N THR A 77 20.21 6.15 -1.34
CA THR A 77 19.95 4.88 -2.04
C THR A 77 18.80 4.95 -3.02
N LEU A 78 18.08 6.06 -3.06
CA LEU A 78 16.87 6.18 -3.89
C LEU A 78 17.18 6.00 -5.37
N VAL A 79 18.14 6.75 -5.90
CA VAL A 79 18.49 6.72 -7.33
C VAL A 79 18.96 5.33 -7.75
N SER A 80 19.88 4.72 -7.00
CA SER A 80 20.39 3.38 -7.30
C SER A 80 19.30 2.30 -7.24
N ASN A 81 18.34 2.41 -6.30
CA ASN A 81 17.21 1.49 -6.23
C ASN A 81 16.20 1.72 -7.37
N VAL A 82 16.03 2.96 -7.84
CA VAL A 82 15.25 3.27 -9.04
C VAL A 82 15.92 2.71 -10.29
N GLU A 83 17.25 2.78 -10.42
CA GLU A 83 17.98 2.13 -11.50
C GLU A 83 17.80 0.61 -11.48
N LEU A 84 17.86 -0.03 -10.31
CA LEU A 84 17.59 -1.47 -10.17
C LEU A 84 16.19 -1.87 -10.63
N LEU A 85 15.15 -1.11 -10.27
CA LEU A 85 13.79 -1.43 -10.72
C LEU A 85 13.62 -1.24 -12.23
N ILE A 86 14.28 -0.24 -12.83
CA ILE A 86 14.30 0.01 -14.27
C ILE A 86 14.96 -1.17 -14.99
N GLU A 87 16.18 -1.53 -14.60
CA GLU A 87 16.94 -2.64 -15.17
C GLU A 87 16.20 -3.97 -15.00
N GLY A 88 15.56 -4.14 -13.86
CA GLY A 88 14.74 -5.29 -13.54
C GLY A 88 13.41 -5.37 -14.31
N GLY A 89 13.00 -4.31 -15.03
CA GLY A 89 11.80 -4.29 -15.87
C GLY A 89 10.49 -4.09 -15.11
N ALA A 90 10.52 -3.49 -13.91
CA ALA A 90 9.34 -2.96 -13.27
C ALA A 90 8.77 -1.80 -14.11
N THR A 91 7.44 -1.69 -14.16
CA THR A 91 6.76 -0.70 -15.01
C THR A 91 6.36 0.56 -14.27
N THR A 92 6.37 0.56 -12.93
CA THR A 92 6.16 1.76 -12.13
C THR A 92 7.12 1.86 -10.95
N PHE A 93 7.45 3.10 -10.60
CA PHE A 93 8.00 3.50 -9.33
C PHE A 93 6.89 4.15 -8.48
N VAL A 94 6.64 3.63 -7.27
CA VAL A 94 5.68 4.20 -6.33
C VAL A 94 6.42 4.93 -5.21
N ALA A 95 6.06 6.18 -4.95
CA ALA A 95 6.72 7.06 -4.00
C ALA A 95 5.84 7.40 -2.79
N GLY A 96 6.30 7.04 -1.59
CA GLY A 96 5.53 7.22 -0.36
C GLY A 96 5.52 8.63 0.25
N LEU A 97 6.49 9.50 -0.04
CA LEU A 97 6.68 10.78 0.66
C LEU A 97 7.04 11.95 -0.28
N GLY A 98 6.40 12.00 -1.45
CA GLY A 98 6.73 12.95 -2.51
C GLY A 98 7.86 12.45 -3.38
N VAL A 99 8.04 13.06 -4.55
CA VAL A 99 9.00 12.60 -5.56
C VAL A 99 9.92 13.74 -5.97
N PRO A 100 11.26 13.55 -5.91
CA PRO A 100 12.18 14.53 -6.50
C PRO A 100 12.07 14.55 -8.03
N ASN A 101 12.02 15.74 -8.66
CA ASN A 101 11.83 15.88 -10.11
C ASN A 101 12.86 15.08 -10.92
N HIS A 102 14.14 15.06 -10.50
CA HIS A 102 15.18 14.31 -11.22
C HIS A 102 14.95 12.79 -11.23
N VAL A 103 14.21 12.25 -10.25
CA VAL A 103 13.80 10.84 -10.22
C VAL A 103 12.63 10.59 -11.17
N VAL A 104 11.69 11.53 -11.27
CA VAL A 104 10.62 11.47 -12.30
C VAL A 104 11.22 11.45 -13.68
N ASP A 105 12.16 12.37 -13.96
CA ASP A 105 12.87 12.45 -15.26
C ASP A 105 13.63 11.16 -15.57
N LEU A 106 14.25 10.54 -14.54
CA LEU A 106 14.96 9.26 -14.71
C LEU A 106 13.97 8.16 -15.11
N CYS A 107 12.86 8.02 -14.39
CA CYS A 107 11.83 7.03 -14.68
C CYS A 107 11.27 7.22 -16.11
N HIS A 108 10.91 8.43 -16.47
CA HIS A 108 10.30 8.73 -17.78
C HIS A 108 11.26 8.45 -18.96
N ARG A 109 12.56 8.72 -18.82
CA ARG A 109 13.55 8.36 -19.85
C ARG A 109 13.60 6.85 -20.15
N HIS A 110 13.16 6.03 -19.18
CA HIS A 110 13.11 4.58 -19.29
C HIS A 110 11.70 4.01 -19.41
N HIS A 111 10.70 4.85 -19.69
CA HIS A 111 9.29 4.46 -19.81
C HIS A 111 8.69 3.82 -18.54
N VAL A 112 9.23 4.14 -17.36
CA VAL A 112 8.68 3.76 -16.06
C VAL A 112 7.78 4.88 -15.57
N LEU A 113 6.54 4.53 -15.22
CA LEU A 113 5.56 5.48 -14.70
C LEU A 113 5.82 5.78 -13.23
N VAL A 114 5.46 6.97 -12.78
CA VAL A 114 5.64 7.42 -11.40
C VAL A 114 4.30 7.60 -10.72
N ILE A 115 4.12 6.92 -9.58
CA ILE A 115 2.90 6.97 -8.76
C ILE A 115 3.22 7.65 -7.44
N SER A 116 2.39 8.60 -7.01
CA SER A 116 2.57 9.32 -5.74
C SER A 116 1.44 9.07 -4.76
N MET A 117 1.80 8.78 -3.49
CA MET A 117 0.84 8.64 -2.39
C MET A 117 0.42 9.99 -1.84
N CYS A 118 -0.89 10.24 -1.75
CA CYS A 118 -1.46 11.54 -1.41
C CYS A 118 -2.49 11.45 -0.29
N GLY A 119 -2.18 11.98 0.89
CA GLY A 119 -3.13 12.10 2.01
C GLY A 119 -3.85 13.46 2.09
N LYS A 120 -3.64 14.36 1.09
CA LYS A 120 -4.24 15.70 0.98
C LYS A 120 -4.27 16.14 -0.48
N VAL A 121 -5.19 17.06 -0.80
CA VAL A 121 -5.27 17.71 -2.12
C VAL A 121 -3.95 18.39 -2.52
N GLU A 122 -3.29 19.06 -1.58
CA GLU A 122 -2.00 19.72 -1.84
C GLU A 122 -0.91 18.72 -2.29
N HIS A 123 -0.92 17.48 -1.77
CA HIS A 123 0.03 16.45 -2.20
C HIS A 123 -0.24 16.04 -3.65
N ALA A 124 -1.51 15.90 -4.05
CA ALA A 124 -1.88 15.56 -5.41
C ALA A 124 -1.49 16.65 -6.42
N LYS A 125 -1.69 17.94 -6.06
CA LYS A 125 -1.24 19.07 -6.88
C LYS A 125 0.28 19.06 -7.07
N ARG A 126 1.04 18.88 -5.99
CA ARG A 126 2.51 18.77 -6.08
C ARG A 126 2.97 17.57 -6.91
N ALA A 127 2.28 16.43 -6.79
CA ALA A 127 2.57 15.26 -7.61
C ALA A 127 2.34 15.53 -9.10
N LEU A 128 1.23 16.20 -9.43
CA LEU A 128 0.93 16.63 -10.80
C LEU A 128 1.98 17.59 -11.33
N ASP A 129 2.34 18.62 -10.54
CA ASP A 129 3.37 19.61 -10.90
C ASP A 129 4.77 18.96 -11.07
N ALA A 130 5.06 17.88 -10.32
CA ALA A 130 6.29 17.11 -10.45
C ALA A 130 6.30 16.14 -11.64
N GLY A 131 5.19 16.00 -12.36
CA GLY A 131 5.06 15.11 -13.52
C GLY A 131 4.74 13.66 -13.17
N CYS A 132 4.16 13.37 -11.99
CA CYS A 132 3.70 12.01 -11.70
C CYS A 132 2.56 11.61 -12.63
N ASP A 133 2.51 10.31 -12.97
CA ASP A 133 1.56 9.74 -13.92
C ASP A 133 0.26 9.26 -13.28
N VAL A 134 0.29 8.94 -11.98
CA VAL A 134 -0.85 8.46 -11.19
C VAL A 134 -0.73 9.01 -9.77
N VAL A 135 -1.86 9.33 -9.14
CA VAL A 135 -1.93 9.65 -7.70
C VAL A 135 -2.82 8.67 -6.95
N VAL A 136 -2.38 8.27 -5.75
CA VAL A 136 -3.17 7.45 -4.84
C VAL A 136 -3.74 8.34 -3.73
N ALA A 137 -5.06 8.48 -3.70
CA ALA A 137 -5.79 9.18 -2.64
C ALA A 137 -5.92 8.26 -1.42
N GLN A 138 -4.97 8.37 -0.49
CA GLN A 138 -4.91 7.50 0.69
C GLN A 138 -5.58 8.17 1.90
N GLY A 139 -6.76 7.68 2.26
CA GLY A 139 -7.49 8.13 3.44
C GLY A 139 -6.95 7.57 4.75
N THR A 140 -7.40 8.14 5.87
CA THR A 140 -6.97 7.76 7.23
C THR A 140 -7.40 6.36 7.65
N GLU A 141 -8.32 5.71 6.93
CA GLU A 141 -8.71 4.30 7.12
C GLU A 141 -7.63 3.30 6.68
N ALA A 142 -6.63 3.76 5.90
CA ALA A 142 -5.53 2.92 5.46
C ALA A 142 -4.62 2.51 6.63
N GLY A 143 -4.03 1.31 6.53
CA GLY A 143 -2.97 0.85 7.42
C GLY A 143 -1.63 1.54 7.13
N GLY A 144 -0.73 1.50 8.12
CA GLY A 144 0.57 2.15 8.01
C GLY A 144 0.49 3.66 8.15
N HIS A 145 1.50 4.36 7.66
CA HIS A 145 1.56 5.82 7.74
C HIS A 145 0.40 6.45 6.97
N THR A 146 -0.36 7.31 7.64
CA THR A 146 -1.58 7.87 7.09
C THR A 146 -1.74 9.36 7.46
N GLY A 147 -2.54 10.07 6.65
CA GLY A 147 -3.01 11.41 6.94
C GLY A 147 -4.20 11.42 7.91
N THR A 148 -4.94 12.52 7.93
CA THR A 148 -6.07 12.72 8.83
C THR A 148 -7.43 12.80 8.12
N VAL A 149 -7.44 12.83 6.79
CA VAL A 149 -8.68 12.93 6.00
C VAL A 149 -9.19 11.53 5.70
N ALA A 150 -10.48 11.30 5.90
CA ALA A 150 -11.14 10.04 5.59
C ALA A 150 -11.20 9.77 4.08
N THR A 151 -11.26 8.51 3.66
CA THR A 151 -11.23 8.11 2.24
C THR A 151 -12.40 8.69 1.46
N LEU A 152 -13.61 8.59 2.02
CA LEU A 152 -14.84 9.04 1.35
C LEU A 152 -14.79 10.51 0.91
N PRO A 153 -14.40 11.50 1.74
CA PRO A 153 -14.25 12.89 1.30
C PRO A 153 -12.94 13.14 0.54
N LEU A 154 -11.85 12.40 0.80
CA LEU A 154 -10.55 12.66 0.18
C LEU A 154 -10.55 12.33 -1.32
N VAL A 155 -11.15 11.22 -1.71
CA VAL A 155 -11.14 10.75 -3.09
C VAL A 155 -11.74 11.78 -4.05
N PRO A 156 -13.01 12.25 -3.90
CA PRO A 156 -13.57 13.24 -4.82
C PRO A 156 -12.82 14.58 -4.78
N LEU A 157 -12.30 15.01 -3.62
CA LEU A 157 -11.50 16.23 -3.54
C LEU A 157 -10.20 16.14 -4.37
N ILE A 158 -9.56 14.98 -4.41
CA ILE A 158 -8.36 14.77 -5.24
C ILE A 158 -8.75 14.62 -6.71
N VAL A 159 -9.85 13.91 -7.03
CA VAL A 159 -10.39 13.80 -8.39
C VAL A 159 -10.66 15.19 -8.99
N ASP A 160 -11.35 16.05 -8.26
CA ASP A 160 -11.64 17.42 -8.68
C ASP A 160 -10.33 18.24 -8.86
N ALA A 161 -9.39 18.10 -7.93
CA ALA A 161 -8.13 18.84 -7.96
C ALA A 161 -7.21 18.44 -9.14
N VAL A 162 -7.25 17.17 -9.52
CA VAL A 162 -6.50 16.61 -10.66
C VAL A 162 -7.20 16.92 -11.98
N ASN A 163 -8.52 17.10 -11.94
CA ASN A 163 -9.36 17.49 -13.08
C ASN A 163 -9.12 16.64 -14.35
N GLY A 164 -8.98 15.34 -14.18
CA GLY A 164 -8.82 14.38 -15.27
C GLY A 164 -7.45 14.36 -15.95
N ALA A 165 -6.46 15.12 -15.46
CA ALA A 165 -5.12 15.17 -16.05
C ALA A 165 -4.37 13.84 -15.93
N ILE A 166 -4.49 13.16 -14.77
CA ILE A 166 -3.91 11.83 -14.49
C ILE A 166 -4.92 10.96 -13.73
N PRO A 167 -4.80 9.61 -13.78
CA PRO A 167 -5.65 8.72 -12.99
C PRO A 167 -5.52 8.94 -11.48
N VAL A 168 -6.66 8.79 -10.78
CA VAL A 168 -6.74 8.80 -9.32
C VAL A 168 -7.11 7.41 -8.82
N VAL A 169 -6.35 6.89 -7.87
CA VAL A 169 -6.57 5.58 -7.24
C VAL A 169 -6.99 5.77 -5.79
N ALA A 170 -8.09 5.15 -5.36
CA ALA A 170 -8.57 5.24 -3.99
C ALA A 170 -7.90 4.22 -3.07
N ALA A 171 -7.49 4.64 -1.86
CA ALA A 171 -6.88 3.77 -0.86
C ALA A 171 -7.40 4.07 0.55
N GLY A 172 -7.59 3.02 1.34
CA GLY A 172 -8.06 3.09 2.72
C GLY A 172 -9.49 2.57 2.89
N GLY A 173 -9.66 1.55 3.75
CA GLY A 173 -10.97 0.96 4.06
C GLY A 173 -11.57 0.07 2.97
N ILE A 174 -10.86 -0.17 1.87
CA ILE A 174 -11.34 -0.94 0.71
C ILE A 174 -10.85 -2.39 0.81
N PHE A 175 -11.77 -3.37 0.72
CA PHE A 175 -11.44 -4.79 0.90
C PHE A 175 -12.25 -5.75 0.02
N ASP A 176 -13.32 -5.28 -0.64
CA ASP A 176 -14.17 -6.06 -1.54
C ASP A 176 -14.74 -5.24 -2.70
N GLY A 177 -15.59 -5.83 -3.54
CA GLY A 177 -16.18 -5.18 -4.71
C GLY A 177 -17.11 -4.01 -4.38
N ARG A 178 -17.68 -3.93 -3.17
CA ARG A 178 -18.46 -2.76 -2.73
C ARG A 178 -17.59 -1.53 -2.65
N GLY A 179 -16.37 -1.69 -2.08
CA GLY A 179 -15.39 -0.63 -1.99
C GLY A 179 -14.86 -0.21 -3.38
N LEU A 180 -14.65 -1.16 -4.29
CA LEU A 180 -14.27 -0.87 -5.68
C LEU A 180 -15.37 -0.07 -6.40
N ALA A 181 -16.62 -0.53 -6.34
CA ALA A 181 -17.76 0.17 -6.96
C ALA A 181 -17.92 1.59 -6.39
N ALA A 182 -17.81 1.75 -5.06
CA ALA A 182 -17.89 3.06 -4.41
C ALA A 182 -16.75 3.99 -4.84
N ALA A 183 -15.50 3.49 -4.92
CA ALA A 183 -14.36 4.27 -5.38
C ALA A 183 -14.56 4.78 -6.81
N LEU A 184 -15.05 3.94 -7.72
CA LEU A 184 -15.36 4.32 -9.09
C LEU A 184 -16.49 5.36 -9.14
N ALA A 185 -17.54 5.22 -8.31
CA ALA A 185 -18.62 6.19 -8.21
C ALA A 185 -18.16 7.56 -7.66
N LEU A 186 -17.11 7.59 -6.85
CA LEU A 186 -16.45 8.82 -6.37
C LEU A 186 -15.52 9.46 -7.42
N GLY A 187 -15.37 8.85 -8.60
CA GLY A 187 -14.56 9.33 -9.70
C GLY A 187 -13.10 8.82 -9.72
N ALA A 188 -12.75 7.87 -8.85
CA ALA A 188 -11.46 7.20 -8.93
C ALA A 188 -11.40 6.26 -10.14
N ASP A 189 -10.20 6.03 -10.67
CA ASP A 189 -9.92 5.11 -11.78
C ASP A 189 -9.58 3.68 -11.33
N GLY A 190 -9.48 3.44 -10.02
CA GLY A 190 -9.17 2.15 -9.42
C GLY A 190 -8.90 2.24 -7.92
N VAL A 191 -8.45 1.12 -7.36
CA VAL A 191 -8.22 0.98 -5.92
C VAL A 191 -6.82 0.44 -5.60
N TRP A 192 -6.24 0.88 -4.47
CA TRP A 192 -4.96 0.45 -3.90
C TRP A 192 -5.23 -0.23 -2.56
N ILE A 193 -4.96 -1.53 -2.48
CA ILE A 193 -5.40 -2.39 -1.38
C ILE A 193 -4.22 -2.99 -0.65
N GLY A 194 -4.17 -2.79 0.68
CA GLY A 194 -3.16 -3.38 1.56
C GLY A 194 -3.71 -4.51 2.41
N THR A 195 -4.43 -4.17 3.45
CA THR A 195 -4.81 -5.07 4.55
C THR A 195 -5.50 -6.36 4.10
N ARG A 196 -6.40 -6.31 3.10
CA ARG A 196 -7.03 -7.52 2.55
C ARG A 196 -6.00 -8.50 1.99
N PHE A 197 -4.95 -7.98 1.32
CA PHE A 197 -3.89 -8.80 0.76
C PHE A 197 -2.86 -9.29 1.78
N ILE A 198 -2.76 -8.69 2.98
CA ILE A 198 -1.96 -9.28 4.08
C ILE A 198 -2.56 -10.63 4.49
N ALA A 199 -3.90 -10.73 4.53
CA ALA A 199 -4.62 -11.95 4.86
C ALA A 199 -4.73 -12.90 3.64
N THR A 200 -3.59 -13.25 3.05
CA THR A 200 -3.46 -14.19 1.94
C THR A 200 -2.32 -15.18 2.20
N PRO A 201 -2.36 -16.40 1.62
CA PRO A 201 -1.23 -17.33 1.71
C PRO A 201 0.07 -16.76 1.14
N GLU A 202 -0.02 -15.98 0.05
CA GLU A 202 1.13 -15.45 -0.69
C GLU A 202 1.81 -14.28 0.02
N ALA A 203 1.13 -13.62 0.96
CA ALA A 203 1.70 -12.51 1.72
C ALA A 203 2.76 -13.02 2.70
N ARG A 204 3.93 -12.40 2.71
CA ARG A 204 4.89 -12.55 3.78
C ARG A 204 4.42 -11.75 5.00
N ALA A 205 4.56 -12.28 6.19
CA ALA A 205 4.16 -11.61 7.42
C ALA A 205 4.91 -12.18 8.63
N VAL A 206 5.25 -11.36 9.59
CA VAL A 206 5.77 -11.81 10.90
C VAL A 206 4.70 -12.60 11.67
N PRO A 207 5.09 -13.47 12.61
CA PRO A 207 4.15 -14.25 13.42
C PRO A 207 3.05 -13.39 14.04
N GLY A 208 1.82 -13.89 14.04
CA GLY A 208 0.64 -13.22 14.63
C GLY A 208 0.00 -12.12 13.79
N PHE A 209 0.62 -11.64 12.69
CA PHE A 209 0.04 -10.53 11.92
C PHE A 209 -1.24 -10.92 11.18
N LYS A 210 -1.23 -12.07 10.49
CA LYS A 210 -2.42 -12.56 9.77
C LYS A 210 -3.54 -12.92 10.76
N ASP A 211 -3.20 -13.61 11.85
CA ASP A 211 -4.16 -13.97 12.90
C ASP A 211 -4.77 -12.72 13.54
N GLY A 212 -3.94 -11.71 13.86
CA GLY A 212 -4.40 -10.44 14.41
C GLY A 212 -5.37 -9.70 13.48
N ILE A 213 -5.24 -9.83 12.16
CA ILE A 213 -6.22 -9.30 11.20
C ILE A 213 -7.53 -10.10 11.26
N LEU A 214 -7.46 -11.45 11.24
CA LEU A 214 -8.63 -12.32 11.20
C LEU A 214 -9.46 -12.28 12.50
N GLU A 215 -8.81 -12.01 13.63
CA GLU A 215 -9.43 -11.92 14.95
C GLU A 215 -9.96 -10.50 15.27
N SER A 216 -9.57 -9.51 14.45
CA SER A 216 -9.93 -8.10 14.68
C SER A 216 -11.40 -7.83 14.39
N ARG A 217 -11.96 -6.93 15.18
CA ARG A 217 -13.28 -6.35 14.95
C ARG A 217 -13.14 -5.00 14.21
N GLU A 218 -14.28 -4.38 13.88
CA GLU A 218 -14.34 -3.10 13.16
C GLU A 218 -13.63 -1.94 13.88
N ASP A 219 -13.46 -2.02 15.20
CA ASP A 219 -12.77 -1.06 16.06
C ASP A 219 -11.35 -1.51 16.47
N GLY A 220 -10.86 -2.62 15.90
CA GLY A 220 -9.59 -3.26 16.26
C GLY A 220 -8.34 -2.51 15.85
N THR A 221 -8.45 -1.35 15.18
CA THR A 221 -7.28 -0.53 14.79
C THR A 221 -7.27 0.83 15.47
N VAL A 222 -6.08 1.37 15.68
CA VAL A 222 -5.87 2.70 16.24
C VAL A 222 -4.85 3.49 15.42
N VAL A 223 -5.03 4.81 15.37
CA VAL A 223 -4.02 5.72 14.81
C VAL A 223 -3.07 6.09 15.95
N SER A 224 -1.83 5.66 15.85
CA SER A 224 -0.82 5.83 16.91
C SER A 224 0.50 6.34 16.35
N ARG A 225 1.35 6.86 17.23
CA ARG A 225 2.74 7.23 16.95
C ARG A 225 3.74 6.31 17.66
N ALA A 226 3.23 5.30 18.36
CA ALA A 226 3.97 4.41 19.25
C ALA A 226 5.17 3.72 18.58
N PHE A 227 5.07 3.36 17.30
CA PHE A 227 6.08 2.56 16.62
C PHE A 227 7.13 3.37 15.86
N SER A 228 6.73 4.45 15.20
CA SER A 228 7.67 5.21 14.36
C SER A 228 7.87 6.67 14.79
N GLY A 229 7.03 7.19 15.70
CA GLY A 229 6.99 8.63 16.00
C GLY A 229 6.22 9.47 14.98
N LYS A 230 5.83 8.88 13.83
CA LYS A 230 4.89 9.44 12.86
C LYS A 230 3.53 8.78 13.01
N THR A 231 2.48 9.49 12.61
CA THR A 231 1.10 8.98 12.61
C THR A 231 0.96 7.78 11.69
N MET A 232 0.52 6.65 12.23
CA MET A 232 0.24 5.43 11.46
C MET A 232 -0.94 4.66 12.07
N ARG A 233 -1.71 3.96 11.25
CA ARG A 233 -2.76 3.07 11.71
C ARG A 233 -2.22 1.65 11.85
N VAL A 234 -2.48 1.05 13.00
CA VAL A 234 -2.02 -0.29 13.39
C VAL A 234 -3.12 -1.05 14.10
N LEU A 235 -2.98 -2.37 14.24
CA LEU A 235 -3.81 -3.12 15.20
C LEU A 235 -3.56 -2.59 16.62
N ARG A 236 -4.64 -2.43 17.40
CA ARG A 236 -4.55 -2.05 18.81
C ARG A 236 -3.89 -3.17 19.62
N ASN A 237 -2.97 -2.81 20.51
CA ASN A 237 -2.28 -3.76 21.37
C ASN A 237 -1.65 -3.06 22.59
N ASP A 238 -0.97 -3.84 23.47
CA ASP A 238 -0.35 -3.34 24.70
C ASP A 238 0.61 -2.17 24.47
N THR A 239 1.33 -2.15 23.34
CA THR A 239 2.23 -1.04 23.00
C THR A 239 1.45 0.24 22.70
N THR A 240 0.38 0.16 21.90
CA THR A 240 -0.45 1.33 21.61
C THR A 240 -1.11 1.86 22.87
N ASP A 241 -1.66 0.98 23.71
CA ASP A 241 -2.34 1.35 24.95
C ASP A 241 -1.38 1.99 25.97
N ARG A 242 -0.12 1.50 26.06
CA ARG A 242 0.93 2.12 26.88
C ARG A 242 1.21 3.56 26.49
N TYR A 243 1.35 3.85 25.20
CA TYR A 243 1.62 5.21 24.73
C TYR A 243 0.39 6.12 24.70
N ASP A 244 -0.82 5.56 24.57
CA ASP A 244 -2.08 6.30 24.73
C ASP A 244 -2.30 6.70 26.20
N ALA A 245 -1.93 5.83 27.15
CA ALA A 245 -2.02 6.12 28.60
C ALA A 245 -1.00 7.19 29.05
N ASP A 246 0.20 7.21 28.46
CA ASP A 246 1.22 8.22 28.77
C ASP A 246 1.92 8.75 27.49
N PRO A 247 1.34 9.77 26.84
CA PRO A 247 1.92 10.38 25.64
C PRO A 247 3.29 11.05 25.85
N SER A 248 3.71 11.28 27.11
CA SER A 248 5.03 11.87 27.39
C SER A 248 6.19 10.93 27.08
N LEU A 249 5.93 9.62 26.99
CA LEU A 249 6.90 8.61 26.60
C LEU A 249 7.25 8.66 25.11
N LEU A 250 6.39 9.25 24.26
CA LEU A 250 6.57 9.31 22.81
C LEU A 250 7.77 10.16 22.43
N LYS A 251 8.63 9.58 21.59
CA LYS A 251 9.72 10.30 20.93
C LYS A 251 9.32 10.76 19.54
N LYS A 252 10.07 11.71 18.98
CA LYS A 252 9.91 12.12 17.58
C LYS A 252 10.58 11.08 16.65
N PHE A 253 10.11 11.00 15.39
CA PHE A 253 10.83 10.27 14.34
C PHE A 253 12.22 10.93 14.11
N PRO A 254 13.30 10.17 13.92
CA PRO A 254 13.38 8.70 13.85
C PRO A 254 13.66 8.01 15.21
N GLU A 255 13.71 8.75 16.31
CA GLU A 255 14.11 8.21 17.62
C GLU A 255 13.09 7.16 18.13
N GLN A 256 11.80 7.41 17.98
CA GLN A 256 10.76 6.45 18.37
C GLN A 256 10.89 5.13 17.61
N LEU A 257 11.23 5.18 16.31
CA LEU A 257 11.48 3.97 15.53
C LEU A 257 12.66 3.17 16.11
N ARG A 258 13.76 3.85 16.50
CA ARG A 258 14.90 3.17 17.15
C ARG A 258 14.51 2.52 18.47
N VAL A 259 13.67 3.19 19.27
CA VAL A 259 13.13 2.61 20.52
C VAL A 259 12.37 1.34 20.21
N SER A 260 11.42 1.37 19.27
CA SER A 260 10.61 0.21 18.93
C SER A 260 11.43 -0.97 18.40
N LEU A 261 12.45 -0.70 17.59
CA LEU A 261 13.38 -1.72 17.12
C LEU A 261 14.19 -2.32 18.28
N SER A 262 14.70 -1.50 19.21
CA SER A 262 15.49 -1.96 20.35
C SER A 262 14.66 -2.70 21.40
N GLU A 263 13.38 -2.35 21.57
CA GLU A 263 12.44 -3.03 22.46
C GLU A 263 11.84 -4.30 21.84
N GLY A 264 12.14 -4.61 20.56
CA GLY A 264 11.56 -5.75 19.84
C GLY A 264 10.04 -5.66 19.70
N THR A 265 9.52 -4.45 19.43
CA THR A 265 8.09 -4.20 19.23
C THR A 265 7.76 -3.86 17.78
N PHE A 266 8.74 -3.85 16.88
CA PHE A 266 8.53 -3.57 15.46
C PHE A 266 9.61 -4.27 14.60
N HIS A 267 9.28 -5.43 14.04
CA HIS A 267 10.20 -6.26 13.23
C HIS A 267 10.07 -5.95 11.74
N LEU A 268 10.69 -4.84 11.30
CA LEU A 268 10.65 -4.39 9.91
C LEU A 268 11.30 -5.42 8.96
N GLY A 269 10.55 -5.86 7.94
CA GLY A 269 11.04 -6.79 6.93
C GLY A 269 11.15 -8.25 7.40
N GLY A 270 10.63 -8.57 8.58
CA GLY A 270 10.54 -9.95 9.08
C GLY A 270 9.60 -10.84 8.28
N ASP A 271 9.59 -12.12 8.60
CA ASP A 271 8.73 -13.15 8.01
C ASP A 271 8.17 -14.08 9.10
N GLU A 272 7.50 -15.16 8.70
CA GLU A 272 6.89 -16.15 9.59
C GLU A 272 7.90 -16.87 10.50
N ASN A 273 9.20 -16.83 10.18
CA ASN A 273 10.27 -17.45 10.97
C ASN A 273 10.98 -16.43 11.88
N THR A 274 10.56 -15.17 11.89
CA THR A 274 11.20 -14.12 12.69
C THR A 274 11.00 -14.41 14.17
N ALA A 275 12.10 -14.62 14.88
CA ALA A 275 12.10 -14.90 16.32
C ALA A 275 11.87 -13.62 17.14
N GLY A 276 11.35 -13.79 18.37
CA GLY A 276 11.19 -12.71 19.35
C GLY A 276 9.97 -11.83 19.14
N VAL A 277 9.12 -12.11 18.16
CA VAL A 277 7.86 -11.39 17.94
C VAL A 277 6.86 -11.75 19.05
N ASP A 278 6.43 -10.75 19.83
CA ASP A 278 5.28 -10.88 20.76
C ASP A 278 4.05 -10.21 20.13
N PRO A 279 3.05 -10.98 19.66
CA PRO A 279 1.88 -10.42 18.98
C PRO A 279 1.11 -9.37 19.78
N ARG A 280 1.18 -9.40 21.12
CA ARG A 280 0.52 -8.41 21.99
C ARG A 280 1.22 -7.06 21.99
N ARG A 281 2.45 -6.98 21.46
CA ARG A 281 3.29 -5.77 21.48
C ARG A 281 3.78 -5.34 20.10
N GLU A 282 3.67 -6.22 19.12
CA GLU A 282 4.19 -5.99 17.76
C GLU A 282 3.40 -4.94 17.00
N GLY A 283 4.11 -4.09 16.27
CA GLY A 283 3.51 -3.11 15.38
C GLY A 283 3.00 -3.74 14.09
N TYR A 284 1.70 -3.97 14.01
CA TYR A 284 1.02 -4.51 12.82
C TYR A 284 0.27 -3.41 12.06
N PRO A 285 0.86 -2.83 10.98
CA PRO A 285 0.19 -1.80 10.19
C PRO A 285 -1.03 -2.37 9.44
N ALA A 286 -2.23 -2.05 9.89
CA ALA A 286 -3.46 -2.53 9.28
C ALA A 286 -4.54 -1.44 9.24
N GLY A 287 -5.35 -1.41 8.19
CA GLY A 287 -6.44 -0.46 7.99
C GLY A 287 -7.75 -0.89 8.65
N GLN A 288 -8.75 -0.01 8.65
CA GLN A 288 -10.05 -0.27 9.28
C GLN A 288 -10.86 -1.39 8.60
N ALA A 289 -10.41 -1.90 7.46
CA ALA A 289 -11.01 -3.07 6.80
C ALA A 289 -10.88 -4.38 7.62
N VAL A 290 -10.06 -4.44 8.68
CA VAL A 290 -9.80 -5.67 9.45
C VAL A 290 -11.07 -6.36 9.93
N GLY A 291 -12.07 -5.63 10.43
CA GLY A 291 -13.33 -6.20 10.92
C GLY A 291 -14.19 -6.89 9.85
N ALA A 292 -13.82 -6.75 8.57
CA ALA A 292 -14.51 -7.39 7.46
C ALA A 292 -13.70 -8.54 6.82
N ILE A 293 -12.50 -8.82 7.33
CA ILE A 293 -11.60 -9.86 6.82
C ILE A 293 -11.64 -11.05 7.79
N SER A 294 -12.32 -12.13 7.40
CA SER A 294 -12.57 -13.28 8.25
C SER A 294 -11.90 -14.57 7.77
N SER A 295 -11.18 -14.53 6.65
CA SER A 295 -10.55 -15.70 6.05
C SER A 295 -9.26 -15.36 5.32
N LEU A 296 -8.33 -16.34 5.29
CA LEU A 296 -7.20 -16.35 4.37
C LEU A 296 -7.69 -16.85 3.02
N GLU A 297 -7.53 -16.05 1.98
CA GLU A 297 -7.91 -16.41 0.62
C GLU A 297 -6.74 -16.14 -0.33
N PRO A 298 -6.56 -16.95 -1.39
CA PRO A 298 -5.55 -16.67 -2.41
C PRO A 298 -5.76 -15.27 -3.03
N ALA A 299 -4.67 -14.52 -3.21
CA ALA A 299 -4.73 -13.14 -3.70
C ALA A 299 -5.44 -13.02 -5.05
N GLY A 300 -5.25 -14.01 -5.94
CA GLY A 300 -5.92 -14.05 -7.24
C GLY A 300 -7.44 -14.24 -7.12
N ASP A 301 -7.93 -14.99 -6.13
CA ASP A 301 -9.37 -15.17 -5.90
C ASP A 301 -10.01 -13.89 -5.38
N ILE A 302 -9.31 -13.18 -4.50
CA ILE A 302 -9.74 -11.85 -4.00
C ILE A 302 -9.92 -10.88 -5.17
N VAL A 303 -8.93 -10.78 -6.08
CA VAL A 303 -9.02 -9.90 -7.26
C VAL A 303 -10.26 -10.23 -8.09
N ARG A 304 -10.45 -11.51 -8.45
CA ARG A 304 -11.60 -11.97 -9.26
C ARG A 304 -12.94 -11.72 -8.57
N ALA A 305 -13.05 -12.06 -7.29
CA ALA A 305 -14.28 -11.87 -6.51
C ALA A 305 -14.67 -10.37 -6.40
N MET A 306 -13.68 -9.50 -6.18
CA MET A 306 -13.91 -8.05 -6.13
C MET A 306 -14.46 -7.50 -7.44
N VAL A 307 -13.91 -7.94 -8.58
CA VAL A 307 -14.38 -7.50 -9.90
C VAL A 307 -15.82 -7.93 -10.15
N VAL A 308 -16.11 -9.22 -9.96
CA VAL A 308 -17.47 -9.76 -10.17
C VAL A 308 -18.48 -9.04 -9.28
N GLN A 309 -18.16 -8.85 -8.01
CA GLN A 309 -19.06 -8.16 -7.08
C GLN A 309 -19.27 -6.68 -7.47
N ALA A 310 -18.21 -5.97 -7.86
CA ALA A 310 -18.31 -4.57 -8.26
C ALA A 310 -19.14 -4.40 -9.53
N GLU A 311 -18.97 -5.27 -10.55
CA GLU A 311 -19.74 -5.26 -11.78
C GLU A 311 -21.23 -5.51 -11.52
N GLN A 312 -21.57 -6.44 -10.64
CA GLN A 312 -22.97 -6.69 -10.23
C GLN A 312 -23.59 -5.47 -9.55
N ILE A 313 -22.84 -4.82 -8.63
CA ILE A 313 -23.33 -3.62 -7.94
C ILE A 313 -23.59 -2.49 -8.93
N ILE A 314 -22.65 -2.23 -9.83
CA ILE A 314 -22.77 -1.16 -10.83
C ILE A 314 -23.96 -1.43 -11.77
N ALA A 315 -24.13 -2.68 -12.22
CA ALA A 315 -25.28 -3.07 -13.07
C ALA A 315 -26.61 -2.86 -12.34
N ASN A 316 -26.69 -3.23 -11.05
CA ASN A 316 -27.92 -3.04 -10.26
C ASN A 316 -28.25 -1.56 -9.98
N LEU A 317 -27.24 -0.68 -9.92
CA LEU A 317 -27.45 0.76 -9.74
C LEU A 317 -27.84 1.48 -11.04
N ALA A 318 -27.53 0.87 -12.20
CA ALA A 318 -27.86 1.41 -13.52
C ALA A 318 -29.23 0.95 -14.06
N SER A 319 -29.87 -0.02 -13.41
CA SER A 319 -31.22 -0.54 -13.71
C SER A 319 -32.28 0.25 -12.98
#